data_191bfecd3828ab8f938c47733a6b0d62
#
_entry.id   191bfecd3828ab8f938c47733a6b0d62
#
_cell.length_a   1.000
_cell.length_b   1.000
_cell.length_c   1.000
_cell.angle_alpha   90.00
_cell.angle_beta   90.00
_cell.angle_gamma   90.00
#
_symmetry.space_group_name_H-M   'P 1'
#
loop_
_entity.id
_entity.type
_entity.pdbx_description
1 polymer ?
#
loop_
_entity_poly.entity_id
_entity_poly.type
_entity_poly.pdbx_seq_one_letter_code
_entity_poly.pdbx_strand_id
1 'polypeptide(L)'
;MEEYVVTTDKLTKVFGNFTAVDSLTMNIRRGEIYGFLGPNGAGKSTAIRMLCGILEPTSGSGRVLDYDLVREPEKIKQKIGYMSQKFSLYDDLTVRENLNFYAGLYGVNGTLRKTRVQAMVDMAGLRGRENELTANLSGGWKQRLALGCAIISKPSIIFLDEPTSGVSPTSRRLFFNIIRKLAGEGAAILVTTHFMDEAEYCDNIAFISAGRLMAVDTPDNLKRSVIEGCLVEAELPDAIDWINKIEALPYVKECSVHGPVLHVLLEHEQNIALLAEFTGAAIKRVTPSLEDVFIALARKTRSGN
;
A
#
# COMPACT_ATOMS: atom_id res chain seq x y z
N MET A 1 25.49 -9.31 1.26
CA MET A 1 24.96 -8.00 1.68
C MET A 1 23.58 -7.87 1.09
N GLU A 2 22.58 -7.53 1.92
CA GLU A 2 21.21 -7.24 1.43
C GLU A 2 21.28 -5.99 0.55
N GLU A 3 20.85 -6.11 -0.70
CA GLU A 3 20.91 -5.01 -1.66
C GLU A 3 19.65 -4.16 -1.53
N TYR A 4 19.74 -3.00 -0.88
CA TYR A 4 18.66 -2.03 -0.85
C TYR A 4 18.60 -1.25 -2.16
N VAL A 5 17.42 -1.20 -2.76
CA VAL A 5 17.15 -0.45 -4.00
C VAL A 5 16.54 0.92 -3.73
N VAL A 6 15.99 1.15 -2.53
CA VAL A 6 15.59 2.47 -2.03
C VAL A 6 16.16 2.64 -0.63
N THR A 7 16.75 3.80 -0.38
CA THR A 7 17.16 4.23 0.96
C THR A 7 16.79 5.68 1.14
N THR A 8 16.23 6.03 2.29
CA THR A 8 15.98 7.44 2.66
C THR A 8 16.44 7.71 4.08
N ASP A 9 16.91 8.92 4.31
CA ASP A 9 17.26 9.43 5.63
C ASP A 9 16.58 10.77 5.87
N LYS A 10 15.63 10.79 6.80
CA LYS A 10 14.85 11.94 7.23
C LYS A 10 14.25 12.76 6.07
N LEU A 11 13.81 12.05 5.01
CA LEU A 11 13.24 12.68 3.83
C LEU A 11 11.99 13.46 4.19
N THR A 12 11.96 14.77 3.91
CA THR A 12 10.91 15.68 4.36
C THR A 12 10.39 16.52 3.21
N LYS A 13 9.07 16.73 3.17
CA LYS A 13 8.43 17.66 2.24
C LYS A 13 7.46 18.60 2.94
N VAL A 14 7.72 19.89 2.78
CA VAL A 14 6.90 20.99 3.31
C VAL A 14 6.32 21.79 2.15
N PHE A 15 5.05 22.12 2.23
CA PHE A 15 4.32 23.01 1.33
C PHE A 15 3.81 24.23 2.13
N GLY A 16 4.47 25.37 2.00
CA GLY A 16 4.19 26.53 2.85
C GLY A 16 4.32 26.16 4.33
N ASN A 17 3.22 26.21 5.08
CA ASN A 17 3.17 25.86 6.50
C ASN A 17 2.75 24.38 6.75
N PHE A 18 2.50 23.61 5.70
CA PHE A 18 2.03 22.24 5.82
C PHE A 18 3.16 21.24 5.54
N THR A 19 3.47 20.38 6.52
CA THR A 19 4.42 19.29 6.37
C THR A 19 3.70 18.05 5.89
N ALA A 20 3.86 17.71 4.62
CA ALA A 20 3.20 16.57 3.99
C ALA A 20 3.91 15.23 4.25
N VAL A 21 5.24 15.27 4.39
CA VAL A 21 6.09 14.13 4.80
C VAL A 21 7.12 14.67 5.76
N ASP A 22 7.27 14.04 6.92
CA ASP A 22 8.15 14.45 7.99
C ASP A 22 9.13 13.33 8.34
N SER A 23 10.40 13.59 8.04
CA SER A 23 11.55 12.77 8.48
C SER A 23 11.44 11.28 8.11
N LEU A 24 10.96 10.97 6.88
CA LEU A 24 10.79 9.60 6.41
C LEU A 24 12.14 8.91 6.22
N THR A 25 12.41 7.91 7.06
CA THR A 25 13.58 7.03 6.98
C THR A 25 13.14 5.61 6.72
N MET A 26 13.54 5.05 5.57
CA MET A 26 13.15 3.72 5.15
C MET A 26 14.13 3.09 4.18
N ASN A 27 14.08 1.77 4.09
CA ASN A 27 14.88 0.98 3.15
C ASN A 27 13.97 -0.07 2.48
N ILE A 28 14.11 -0.27 1.17
CA ILE A 28 13.41 -1.32 0.41
C ILE A 28 14.45 -2.22 -0.24
N ARG A 29 14.27 -3.54 -0.10
CA ARG A 29 15.14 -4.55 -0.69
C ARG A 29 14.72 -4.90 -2.12
N ARG A 30 15.66 -5.46 -2.87
CA ARG A 30 15.34 -6.06 -4.17
C ARG A 30 14.37 -7.22 -4.01
N GLY A 31 13.35 -7.30 -4.89
CA GLY A 31 12.35 -8.37 -4.86
C GLY A 31 11.33 -8.27 -3.72
N GLU A 32 11.31 -7.16 -2.99
CA GLU A 32 10.41 -6.91 -1.87
C GLU A 32 9.14 -6.17 -2.34
N ILE A 33 7.99 -6.55 -1.81
CA ILE A 33 6.75 -5.79 -1.88
C ILE A 33 6.61 -5.00 -0.59
N TYR A 34 6.80 -3.68 -0.68
CA TYR A 34 6.76 -2.76 0.45
C TYR A 34 5.47 -1.94 0.40
N GLY A 35 4.62 -2.09 1.41
CA GLY A 35 3.33 -1.43 1.52
C GLY A 35 3.41 -0.11 2.30
N PHE A 36 2.96 1.01 1.72
CA PHE A 36 2.65 2.23 2.44
C PHE A 36 1.17 2.26 2.78
N LEU A 37 0.84 2.02 4.05
CA LEU A 37 -0.52 1.94 4.55
C LEU A 37 -0.87 3.16 5.39
N GLY A 38 -2.01 3.77 5.14
CA GLY A 38 -2.46 4.93 5.90
C GLY A 38 -3.67 5.63 5.27
N PRO A 39 -4.34 6.53 6.00
CA PRO A 39 -5.52 7.23 5.52
C PRO A 39 -5.19 8.17 4.35
N ASN A 40 -6.25 8.66 3.70
CA ASN A 40 -6.11 9.69 2.69
C ASN A 40 -5.51 10.96 3.32
N GLY A 41 -4.57 11.60 2.60
CA GLY A 41 -3.86 12.77 3.11
C GLY A 41 -2.68 12.45 4.06
N ALA A 42 -2.37 11.18 4.34
CA ALA A 42 -1.26 10.80 5.22
C ALA A 42 0.14 11.08 4.66
N GLY A 43 0.28 11.52 3.40
CA GLY A 43 1.58 11.81 2.76
C GLY A 43 2.07 10.73 1.79
N LYS A 44 1.34 9.61 1.60
CA LYS A 44 1.75 8.46 0.77
C LYS A 44 2.14 8.86 -0.66
N SER A 45 1.24 9.53 -1.39
CA SER A 45 1.51 9.97 -2.77
C SER A 45 2.62 11.01 -2.86
N THR A 46 2.77 11.86 -1.83
CA THR A 46 3.88 12.82 -1.74
C THR A 46 5.22 12.09 -1.61
N ALA A 47 5.30 11.08 -0.73
CA ALA A 47 6.49 10.24 -0.57
C ALA A 47 6.85 9.52 -1.88
N ILE A 48 5.90 8.86 -2.54
CA ILE A 48 6.14 8.21 -3.85
C ILE A 48 6.67 9.21 -4.88
N ARG A 49 6.07 10.40 -5.00
CA ARG A 49 6.50 11.42 -5.98
C ARG A 49 7.92 11.90 -5.72
N MET A 50 8.34 12.01 -4.45
CA MET A 50 9.74 12.29 -4.12
C MET A 50 10.65 11.14 -4.57
N LEU A 51 10.30 9.89 -4.25
CA LEU A 51 11.08 8.71 -4.63
C LEU A 51 11.18 8.51 -6.14
N CYS A 52 10.15 8.90 -6.89
CA CYS A 52 10.17 8.89 -8.36
C CYS A 52 10.98 10.03 -8.97
N GLY A 53 11.53 10.97 -8.19
CA GLY A 53 12.21 12.16 -8.70
C GLY A 53 11.27 13.18 -9.38
N ILE A 54 9.95 13.07 -9.15
CA ILE A 54 8.95 14.00 -9.70
C ILE A 54 8.80 15.25 -8.80
N LEU A 55 9.01 15.07 -7.50
CA LEU A 55 8.89 16.11 -6.50
C LEU A 55 10.20 16.21 -5.71
N GLU A 56 10.81 17.38 -5.70
CA GLU A 56 12.01 17.62 -4.91
C GLU A 56 11.68 17.67 -3.42
N PRO A 57 12.43 16.95 -2.54
CA PRO A 57 12.28 17.05 -1.09
C PRO A 57 12.71 18.44 -0.59
N THR A 58 12.14 18.86 0.55
CA THR A 58 12.54 20.11 1.22
C THR A 58 13.82 19.91 2.02
N SER A 59 14.01 18.71 2.60
CA SER A 59 15.22 18.34 3.34
C SER A 59 15.35 16.81 3.45
N GLY A 60 16.43 16.35 4.04
CA GLY A 60 16.78 14.93 4.10
C GLY A 60 17.48 14.47 2.83
N SER A 61 17.72 13.18 2.73
CA SER A 61 18.42 12.58 1.58
C SER A 61 17.82 11.23 1.22
N GLY A 62 18.13 10.73 0.04
CA GLY A 62 17.73 9.40 -0.37
C GLY A 62 18.32 8.99 -1.70
N ARG A 63 18.28 7.69 -1.95
CA ARG A 63 18.71 7.07 -3.21
C ARG A 63 17.66 6.09 -3.69
N VAL A 64 17.48 6.05 -5.01
CA VAL A 64 16.69 5.03 -5.69
C VAL A 64 17.60 4.35 -6.70
N LEU A 65 17.76 3.03 -6.57
CA LEU A 65 18.84 2.30 -7.20
C LEU A 65 20.19 2.93 -6.75
N ASP A 66 21.03 3.29 -7.70
CA ASP A 66 22.32 3.95 -7.40
C ASP A 66 22.25 5.48 -7.52
N TYR A 67 21.07 6.07 -7.76
CA TYR A 67 20.90 7.48 -8.08
C TYR A 67 20.41 8.30 -6.90
N ASP A 68 20.98 9.48 -6.71
CA ASP A 68 20.57 10.46 -5.71
C ASP A 68 19.25 11.15 -6.10
N LEU A 69 18.31 11.26 -5.15
CA LEU A 69 16.96 11.81 -5.39
C LEU A 69 16.97 13.27 -5.86
N VAL A 70 17.94 14.06 -5.41
CA VAL A 70 18.00 15.50 -5.68
C VAL A 70 18.90 15.78 -6.89
N ARG A 71 20.05 15.09 -6.95
CA ARG A 71 21.05 15.37 -7.99
C ARG A 71 20.80 14.67 -9.31
N GLU A 72 20.11 13.51 -9.28
CA GLU A 72 19.96 12.64 -10.43
C GLU A 72 18.52 12.21 -10.73
N PRO A 73 17.49 13.08 -10.53
CA PRO A 73 16.07 12.68 -10.67
C PRO A 73 15.73 12.18 -12.06
N GLU A 74 16.35 12.71 -13.12
CA GLU A 74 16.09 12.28 -14.50
C GLU A 74 16.59 10.85 -14.77
N LYS A 75 17.69 10.44 -14.13
CA LYS A 75 18.18 9.06 -14.24
C LYS A 75 17.24 8.08 -13.51
N ILE A 76 16.68 8.49 -12.38
CA ILE A 76 15.68 7.71 -11.64
C ILE A 76 14.45 7.47 -12.53
N LYS A 77 13.87 8.53 -13.10
CA LYS A 77 12.67 8.47 -13.96
C LYS A 77 12.81 7.47 -15.12
N GLN A 78 14.03 7.34 -15.68
CA GLN A 78 14.31 6.43 -16.78
C GLN A 78 14.41 4.95 -16.35
N LYS A 79 14.59 4.66 -15.07
CA LYS A 79 14.88 3.32 -14.55
C LYS A 79 13.77 2.71 -13.73
N ILE A 80 12.76 3.51 -13.37
CA ILE A 80 11.63 3.08 -12.56
C ILE A 80 10.39 2.79 -13.41
N GLY A 81 9.49 1.98 -12.87
CA GLY A 81 8.09 1.92 -13.30
C GLY A 81 7.25 2.77 -12.36
N TYR A 82 6.35 3.60 -12.88
CA TYR A 82 5.45 4.40 -12.06
C TYR A 82 4.02 4.31 -12.57
N MET A 83 3.11 3.97 -11.67
CA MET A 83 1.66 3.98 -11.89
C MET A 83 1.03 4.95 -10.91
N SER A 84 0.50 6.07 -11.41
CA SER A 84 -0.19 7.07 -10.60
C SER A 84 -1.61 6.64 -10.25
N GLN A 85 -2.19 7.23 -9.21
CA GLN A 85 -3.55 6.97 -8.73
C GLN A 85 -4.62 7.12 -9.83
N LYS A 86 -4.50 8.15 -10.68
CA LYS A 86 -5.27 8.24 -11.92
C LYS A 86 -4.47 7.56 -13.01
N PHE A 87 -5.02 6.50 -13.61
CA PHE A 87 -4.33 5.79 -14.69
C PHE A 87 -3.92 6.76 -15.79
N SER A 88 -2.61 6.84 -16.04
CA SER A 88 -2.07 7.70 -17.11
C SER A 88 -2.26 7.05 -18.48
N LEU A 89 -3.45 6.53 -18.75
CA LEU A 89 -3.81 5.93 -20.04
C LEU A 89 -4.48 6.96 -20.93
N TYR A 90 -4.25 6.85 -22.21
CA TYR A 90 -4.95 7.62 -23.22
C TYR A 90 -6.21 6.86 -23.62
N ASP A 91 -7.36 7.38 -23.27
CA ASP A 91 -8.66 6.74 -23.48
C ASP A 91 -9.05 6.65 -24.96
N ASP A 92 -8.55 7.56 -25.80
CA ASP A 92 -8.69 7.64 -27.25
C ASP A 92 -7.72 6.75 -28.02
N LEU A 93 -6.77 6.13 -27.36
CA LEU A 93 -5.88 5.13 -27.92
C LEU A 93 -6.37 3.70 -27.60
N THR A 94 -6.06 2.78 -28.52
CA THR A 94 -6.26 1.35 -28.29
C THR A 94 -5.30 0.80 -27.22
N VAL A 95 -5.56 -0.41 -26.74
CA VAL A 95 -4.65 -1.16 -25.85
C VAL A 95 -3.24 -1.21 -26.43
N ARG A 96 -3.12 -1.60 -27.71
CA ARG A 96 -1.84 -1.73 -28.41
C ARG A 96 -1.13 -0.39 -28.57
N GLU A 97 -1.85 0.66 -28.86
CA GLU A 97 -1.29 2.01 -29.03
C GLU A 97 -0.80 2.57 -27.70
N ASN A 98 -1.54 2.42 -26.60
CA ASN A 98 -1.05 2.77 -25.26
C ASN A 98 0.27 2.06 -24.93
N LEU A 99 0.33 0.74 -25.07
CA LEU A 99 1.55 -0.02 -24.82
C LEU A 99 2.71 0.41 -25.72
N ASN A 100 2.44 0.68 -26.99
CA ASN A 100 3.44 1.16 -27.94
C ASN A 100 3.95 2.57 -27.60
N PHE A 101 3.06 3.46 -27.14
CA PHE A 101 3.43 4.80 -26.69
C PHE A 101 4.42 4.71 -25.51
N TYR A 102 4.07 3.95 -24.47
CA TYR A 102 4.94 3.79 -23.30
C TYR A 102 6.24 3.04 -23.63
N ALA A 103 6.20 2.04 -24.51
CA ALA A 103 7.40 1.39 -25.00
C ALA A 103 8.36 2.39 -25.67
N GLY A 104 7.81 3.31 -26.48
CA GLY A 104 8.58 4.39 -27.09
C GLY A 104 9.17 5.36 -26.06
N LEU A 105 8.36 5.78 -25.08
CA LEU A 105 8.78 6.69 -24.01
C LEU A 105 9.96 6.11 -23.20
N TYR A 106 9.93 4.80 -22.93
CA TYR A 106 11.00 4.11 -22.19
C TYR A 106 12.13 3.56 -23.09
N GLY A 107 12.18 3.95 -24.38
CA GLY A 107 13.25 3.59 -25.30
C GLY A 107 13.26 2.11 -25.70
N VAL A 108 12.15 1.38 -25.56
CA VAL A 108 12.03 -0.02 -25.99
C VAL A 108 11.76 -0.05 -27.49
N ASN A 109 12.72 -0.47 -28.28
CA ASN A 109 12.68 -0.37 -29.75
C ASN A 109 12.75 -1.72 -30.46
N GLY A 110 12.48 -1.73 -31.77
CA GLY A 110 12.68 -2.85 -32.70
C GLY A 110 11.85 -4.09 -32.35
N THR A 111 12.46 -5.26 -32.54
CA THR A 111 11.83 -6.56 -32.24
C THR A 111 11.49 -6.74 -30.79
N LEU A 112 12.32 -6.19 -29.86
CA LEU A 112 12.09 -6.21 -28.43
C LEU A 112 10.77 -5.53 -28.08
N ARG A 113 10.42 -4.41 -28.72
CA ARG A 113 9.15 -3.70 -28.51
C ARG A 113 7.94 -4.59 -28.81
N LYS A 114 7.95 -5.29 -29.96
CA LYS A 114 6.84 -6.19 -30.32
C LYS A 114 6.65 -7.30 -29.29
N THR A 115 7.75 -7.93 -28.88
CA THR A 115 7.73 -8.99 -27.86
C THR A 115 7.22 -8.48 -26.49
N ARG A 116 7.67 -7.29 -26.06
CA ARG A 116 7.25 -6.68 -24.79
C ARG A 116 5.78 -6.28 -24.82
N VAL A 117 5.32 -5.62 -25.88
CA VAL A 117 3.91 -5.26 -26.05
C VAL A 117 3.04 -6.50 -25.97
N GLN A 118 3.39 -7.59 -26.67
CA GLN A 118 2.61 -8.81 -26.61
C GLN A 118 2.60 -9.43 -25.20
N ALA A 119 3.74 -9.46 -24.52
CA ALA A 119 3.84 -9.95 -23.14
C ALA A 119 2.96 -9.13 -22.18
N MET A 120 2.84 -7.80 -22.36
CA MET A 120 1.98 -6.95 -21.55
C MET A 120 0.50 -7.17 -21.85
N VAL A 121 0.12 -7.39 -23.11
CA VAL A 121 -1.24 -7.78 -23.51
C VAL A 121 -1.63 -9.09 -22.81
N ASP A 122 -0.75 -10.08 -22.84
CA ASP A 122 -0.99 -11.39 -22.24
C ASP A 122 -1.11 -11.29 -20.70
N MET A 123 -0.21 -10.56 -20.06
CA MET A 123 -0.21 -10.33 -18.62
C MET A 123 -1.47 -9.59 -18.16
N ALA A 124 -1.93 -8.60 -18.92
CA ALA A 124 -3.15 -7.84 -18.60
C ALA A 124 -4.45 -8.63 -18.86
N GLY A 125 -4.38 -9.80 -19.52
CA GLY A 125 -5.55 -10.58 -19.94
C GLY A 125 -6.34 -9.92 -21.05
N LEU A 126 -5.67 -9.19 -21.94
CA LEU A 126 -6.26 -8.39 -23.04
C LEU A 126 -6.05 -9.02 -24.41
N ARG A 127 -5.69 -10.31 -24.47
CA ARG A 127 -5.55 -11.06 -25.73
C ARG A 127 -6.88 -11.07 -26.49
N GLY A 128 -6.84 -10.68 -27.76
CA GLY A 128 -8.01 -10.50 -28.62
C GLY A 128 -8.70 -9.14 -28.48
N ARG A 129 -8.22 -8.26 -27.59
CA ARG A 129 -8.74 -6.90 -27.38
C ARG A 129 -7.70 -5.81 -27.68
N GLU A 130 -6.63 -6.17 -28.37
CA GLU A 130 -5.48 -5.29 -28.61
C GLU A 130 -5.85 -4.01 -29.37
N ASN A 131 -6.88 -4.09 -30.21
CA ASN A 131 -7.39 -2.98 -31.04
C ASN A 131 -8.63 -2.30 -30.42
N GLU A 132 -9.06 -2.72 -29.21
CA GLU A 132 -10.14 -2.06 -28.50
C GLU A 132 -9.67 -0.73 -27.91
N LEU A 133 -10.50 0.32 -28.00
CA LEU A 133 -10.22 1.60 -27.36
C LEU A 133 -10.17 1.44 -25.85
N THR A 134 -9.21 2.08 -25.24
CA THR A 134 -9.01 2.04 -23.78
C THR A 134 -10.23 2.58 -23.03
N ALA A 135 -10.94 3.57 -23.61
CA ALA A 135 -12.19 4.10 -23.04
C ALA A 135 -13.21 2.98 -22.72
N ASN A 136 -13.28 1.94 -23.56
CA ASN A 136 -14.28 0.86 -23.47
C ASN A 136 -13.91 -0.23 -22.46
N LEU A 137 -12.70 -0.22 -21.91
CA LEU A 137 -12.25 -1.21 -20.94
C LEU A 137 -12.89 -0.99 -19.57
N SER A 138 -13.20 -2.08 -18.87
CA SER A 138 -13.56 -2.02 -17.45
C SER A 138 -12.38 -1.51 -16.61
N GLY A 139 -12.66 -0.96 -15.41
CA GLY A 139 -11.65 -0.46 -14.48
C GLY A 139 -10.54 -1.47 -14.19
N GLY A 140 -10.87 -2.75 -13.99
CA GLY A 140 -9.87 -3.80 -13.75
C GLY A 140 -8.96 -4.09 -14.96
N TRP A 141 -9.43 -3.92 -16.19
CA TRP A 141 -8.58 -4.03 -17.38
C TRP A 141 -7.74 -2.79 -17.58
N LYS A 142 -8.31 -1.59 -17.39
CA LYS A 142 -7.53 -0.33 -17.41
C LYS A 142 -6.38 -0.39 -16.41
N GLN A 143 -6.64 -0.86 -15.20
CA GLN A 143 -5.65 -1.05 -14.14
C GLN A 143 -4.49 -1.95 -14.59
N ARG A 144 -4.79 -3.15 -15.13
CA ARG A 144 -3.74 -4.08 -15.60
C ARG A 144 -3.02 -3.57 -16.83
N LEU A 145 -3.71 -2.85 -17.72
CA LEU A 145 -3.07 -2.17 -18.85
C LEU A 145 -2.11 -1.08 -18.35
N ALA A 146 -2.51 -0.26 -17.37
CA ALA A 146 -1.65 0.77 -16.77
C ALA A 146 -0.40 0.17 -16.11
N LEU A 147 -0.56 -0.95 -15.39
CA LEU A 147 0.58 -1.70 -14.88
C LEU A 147 1.48 -2.18 -16.02
N GLY A 148 0.91 -2.75 -17.09
CA GLY A 148 1.68 -3.17 -18.28
C GLY A 148 2.48 -2.03 -18.89
N CYS A 149 1.89 -0.83 -19.00
CA CYS A 149 2.58 0.38 -19.46
C CYS A 149 3.75 0.76 -18.54
N ALA A 150 3.54 0.72 -17.20
CA ALA A 150 4.56 1.06 -16.21
C ALA A 150 5.75 0.09 -16.19
N ILE A 151 5.53 -1.18 -16.51
CA ILE A 151 6.59 -2.22 -16.44
C ILE A 151 7.16 -2.66 -17.79
N ILE A 152 6.74 -2.02 -18.88
CA ILE A 152 7.13 -2.44 -20.25
C ILE A 152 8.65 -2.40 -20.49
N SER A 153 9.36 -1.53 -19.76
CA SER A 153 10.82 -1.44 -19.76
C SER A 153 11.53 -2.52 -18.93
N LYS A 154 10.79 -3.29 -18.12
CA LYS A 154 11.28 -4.19 -17.04
C LYS A 154 12.11 -3.44 -15.99
N PRO A 155 11.54 -2.47 -15.31
CA PRO A 155 12.25 -1.70 -14.28
C PRO A 155 12.63 -2.61 -13.10
N SER A 156 13.72 -2.25 -12.42
CA SER A 156 14.16 -2.93 -11.18
C SER A 156 13.35 -2.53 -9.95
N ILE A 157 12.64 -1.39 -10.02
CA ILE A 157 11.70 -0.93 -8.99
C ILE A 157 10.45 -0.34 -9.63
N ILE A 158 9.30 -0.61 -9.00
CA ILE A 158 7.98 -0.19 -9.45
C ILE A 158 7.29 0.55 -8.30
N PHE A 159 6.84 1.76 -8.56
CA PHE A 159 6.04 2.57 -7.64
C PHE A 159 4.59 2.56 -8.08
N LEU A 160 3.69 2.18 -7.18
CA LEU A 160 2.26 2.01 -7.43
C LEU A 160 1.47 2.89 -6.44
N ASP A 161 0.87 3.97 -6.93
CA ASP A 161 0.13 4.91 -6.10
C ASP A 161 -1.37 4.58 -6.11
N GLU A 162 -1.86 3.93 -5.05
CA GLU A 162 -3.23 3.43 -4.88
C GLU A 162 -3.77 2.70 -6.14
N PRO A 163 -3.05 1.68 -6.62
CA PRO A 163 -3.29 1.12 -7.96
C PRO A 163 -4.63 0.42 -8.10
N THR A 164 -5.28 0.04 -7.00
CA THR A 164 -6.51 -0.76 -6.96
C THR A 164 -7.74 0.04 -6.54
N SER A 165 -7.60 1.38 -6.44
CA SER A 165 -8.71 2.25 -6.10
C SER A 165 -9.84 2.14 -7.13
N GLY A 166 -11.08 1.92 -6.67
CA GLY A 166 -12.26 1.84 -7.52
C GLY A 166 -12.43 0.55 -8.34
N VAL A 167 -11.65 -0.52 -8.06
CA VAL A 167 -11.83 -1.82 -8.72
C VAL A 167 -12.39 -2.88 -7.78
N SER A 168 -13.02 -3.91 -8.37
CA SER A 168 -13.65 -5.00 -7.62
C SER A 168 -12.62 -5.83 -6.81
N PRO A 169 -13.03 -6.48 -5.70
CA PRO A 169 -12.15 -7.35 -4.91
C PRO A 169 -11.47 -8.45 -5.74
N THR A 170 -12.17 -9.02 -6.71
CA THR A 170 -11.61 -10.03 -7.62
C THR A 170 -10.49 -9.46 -8.49
N SER A 171 -10.68 -8.26 -9.07
CA SER A 171 -9.65 -7.58 -9.88
C SER A 171 -8.44 -7.20 -9.02
N ARG A 172 -8.66 -6.79 -7.75
CA ARG A 172 -7.62 -6.50 -6.78
C ARG A 172 -6.73 -7.71 -6.50
N ARG A 173 -7.31 -8.88 -6.22
CA ARG A 173 -6.57 -10.14 -6.03
C ARG A 173 -5.74 -10.51 -7.26
N LEU A 174 -6.30 -10.39 -8.46
CA LEU A 174 -5.57 -10.64 -9.70
C LEU A 174 -4.39 -9.69 -9.87
N PHE A 175 -4.56 -8.42 -9.52
CA PHE A 175 -3.48 -7.43 -9.56
C PHE A 175 -2.34 -7.78 -8.60
N PHE A 176 -2.66 -8.12 -7.35
CA PHE A 176 -1.64 -8.51 -6.36
C PHE A 176 -0.92 -9.81 -6.75
N ASN A 177 -1.58 -10.76 -7.42
CA ASN A 177 -0.91 -11.93 -7.98
C ASN A 177 0.12 -11.56 -9.05
N ILE A 178 -0.17 -10.55 -9.88
CA ILE A 178 0.77 -10.05 -10.89
C ILE A 178 1.97 -9.39 -10.23
N ILE A 179 1.77 -8.48 -9.26
CA ILE A 179 2.91 -7.80 -8.62
C ILE A 179 3.76 -8.77 -7.79
N ARG A 180 3.15 -9.79 -7.16
CA ARG A 180 3.89 -10.85 -6.46
C ARG A 180 4.79 -11.65 -7.41
N LYS A 181 4.31 -11.94 -8.63
CA LYS A 181 5.13 -12.57 -9.66
C LYS A 181 6.31 -11.68 -10.07
N LEU A 182 6.08 -10.38 -10.26
CA LEU A 182 7.13 -9.42 -10.61
C LEU A 182 8.18 -9.30 -9.49
N ALA A 183 7.75 -9.32 -8.22
CA ALA A 183 8.66 -9.35 -7.08
C ALA A 183 9.50 -10.64 -7.06
N GLY A 184 8.88 -11.79 -7.29
CA GLY A 184 9.58 -13.08 -7.42
C GLY A 184 10.58 -13.14 -8.61
N GLU A 185 10.40 -12.29 -9.62
CA GLU A 185 11.35 -12.08 -10.73
C GLU A 185 12.47 -11.08 -10.38
N GLY A 186 12.46 -10.52 -9.16
CA GLY A 186 13.50 -9.64 -8.61
C GLY A 186 13.20 -8.15 -8.70
N ALA A 187 12.02 -7.72 -9.12
CA ALA A 187 11.63 -6.31 -9.07
C ALA A 187 11.23 -5.92 -7.64
N ALA A 188 11.74 -4.80 -7.12
CA ALA A 188 11.20 -4.21 -5.90
C ALA A 188 9.90 -3.47 -6.21
N ILE A 189 8.94 -3.50 -5.29
CA ILE A 189 7.63 -2.85 -5.49
C ILE A 189 7.28 -2.04 -4.24
N LEU A 190 7.02 -0.76 -4.43
CA LEU A 190 6.39 0.06 -3.39
C LEU A 190 4.96 0.34 -3.81
N VAL A 191 4.00 -0.09 -2.98
CA VAL A 191 2.57 0.12 -3.21
C VAL A 191 1.96 0.95 -2.09
N THR A 192 1.26 2.04 -2.43
CA THR A 192 0.43 2.74 -1.45
C THR A 192 -0.98 2.19 -1.46
N THR A 193 -1.56 2.06 -0.29
CA THR A 193 -2.96 1.65 -0.14
C THR A 193 -3.56 2.21 1.16
N HIS A 194 -4.88 2.25 1.21
CA HIS A 194 -5.65 2.45 2.43
C HIS A 194 -6.49 1.19 2.77
N PHE A 195 -6.34 0.12 1.99
CA PHE A 195 -7.02 -1.15 2.20
C PHE A 195 -6.13 -2.11 2.99
N MET A 196 -6.62 -2.57 4.16
CA MET A 196 -5.87 -3.46 5.04
C MET A 196 -5.65 -4.85 4.43
N ASP A 197 -6.63 -5.35 3.66
CA ASP A 197 -6.56 -6.62 2.95
C ASP A 197 -5.48 -6.63 1.85
N GLU A 198 -5.13 -5.48 1.29
CA GLU A 198 -4.02 -5.35 0.34
C GLU A 198 -2.67 -5.42 1.03
N ALA A 199 -2.56 -4.82 2.20
CA ALA A 199 -1.33 -4.82 2.98
C ALA A 199 -0.90 -6.23 3.42
N GLU A 200 -1.84 -7.16 3.58
CA GLU A 200 -1.54 -8.58 3.85
C GLU A 200 -0.74 -9.27 2.72
N TYR A 201 -0.70 -8.68 1.53
CA TYR A 201 0.12 -9.19 0.41
C TYR A 201 1.54 -8.64 0.38
N CYS A 202 1.87 -7.69 1.26
CA CYS A 202 3.19 -7.06 1.31
C CYS A 202 4.16 -7.85 2.22
N ASP A 203 5.44 -7.81 1.91
CA ASP A 203 6.49 -8.41 2.74
C ASP A 203 6.77 -7.53 3.97
N ASN A 204 6.79 -6.22 3.79
CA ASN A 204 6.85 -5.22 4.86
C ASN A 204 5.78 -4.14 4.67
N ILE A 205 5.30 -3.60 5.78
CA ILE A 205 4.33 -2.51 5.82
C ILE A 205 4.90 -1.35 6.62
N ALA A 206 4.79 -0.16 6.05
CA ALA A 206 4.99 1.10 6.74
C ALA A 206 3.63 1.76 7.00
N PHE A 207 3.22 1.86 8.24
CA PHE A 207 2.07 2.67 8.63
C PHE A 207 2.45 4.14 8.65
N ILE A 208 1.75 4.96 7.85
CA ILE A 208 1.98 6.40 7.76
C ILE A 208 0.73 7.15 8.22
N SER A 209 0.92 8.12 9.11
CA SER A 209 -0.13 9.04 9.57
C SER A 209 0.43 10.44 9.72
N ALA A 210 -0.29 11.45 9.26
CA ALA A 210 0.10 12.87 9.33
C ALA A 210 1.55 13.13 8.87
N GLY A 211 1.97 12.49 7.79
CA GLY A 211 3.30 12.63 7.21
C GLY A 211 4.40 11.83 7.90
N ARG A 212 4.13 11.17 9.02
CA ARG A 212 5.11 10.43 9.83
C ARG A 212 4.96 8.94 9.73
N LEU A 213 6.10 8.27 9.80
CA LEU A 213 6.16 6.82 9.90
C LEU A 213 5.86 6.39 11.34
N MET A 214 4.79 5.60 11.51
CA MET A 214 4.31 5.15 12.82
C MET A 214 4.91 3.81 13.24
N ALA A 215 4.97 2.88 12.30
CA ALA A 215 5.53 1.54 12.50
C ALA A 215 5.95 0.95 11.16
N VAL A 216 6.97 0.10 11.18
CA VAL A 216 7.45 -0.67 10.01
C VAL A 216 7.79 -2.05 10.47
N ASP A 217 7.14 -3.06 9.91
CA ASP A 217 7.50 -4.47 10.06
C ASP A 217 6.70 -5.33 9.06
N THR A 218 6.90 -6.63 9.10
CA THR A 218 6.04 -7.59 8.40
C THR A 218 4.61 -7.53 8.95
N PRO A 219 3.57 -7.87 8.16
CA PRO A 219 2.19 -7.92 8.63
C PRO A 219 2.03 -8.71 9.93
N ASP A 220 2.63 -9.90 10.00
CA ASP A 220 2.52 -10.79 11.16
C ASP A 220 3.22 -10.24 12.40
N ASN A 221 4.38 -9.60 12.25
CA ASN A 221 5.07 -8.98 13.38
C ASN A 221 4.29 -7.78 13.93
N LEU A 222 3.73 -6.95 13.06
CA LEU A 222 2.89 -5.81 13.47
C LEU A 222 1.69 -6.27 14.30
N LYS A 223 0.99 -7.33 13.86
CA LYS A 223 -0.13 -7.92 14.60
C LYS A 223 0.26 -8.43 15.98
N ARG A 224 1.50 -8.96 16.14
CA ARG A 224 2.00 -9.51 17.40
C ARG A 224 2.57 -8.45 18.34
N SER A 225 3.25 -7.43 17.80
CA SER A 225 4.04 -6.48 18.60
C SER A 225 3.28 -5.22 18.99
N VAL A 226 2.32 -4.77 18.16
CA VAL A 226 1.58 -3.53 18.39
C VAL A 226 0.43 -3.73 19.36
N ILE A 227 -0.23 -4.89 19.30
CA ILE A 227 -1.38 -5.24 20.15
C ILE A 227 -0.92 -5.92 21.43
N GLU A 228 -0.85 -5.15 22.49
CA GLU A 228 -0.50 -5.64 23.83
C GLU A 228 -1.77 -5.99 24.60
N GLY A 229 -2.06 -7.28 24.80
CA GLY A 229 -3.25 -7.76 25.50
C GLY A 229 -3.89 -8.95 24.82
N CYS A 230 -5.15 -9.19 25.14
CA CYS A 230 -5.95 -10.26 24.56
C CYS A 230 -7.08 -9.67 23.72
N LEU A 231 -7.02 -9.81 22.40
CA LEU A 231 -8.11 -9.39 21.52
C LEU A 231 -9.19 -10.46 21.48
N VAL A 232 -10.43 -10.04 21.68
CA VAL A 232 -11.61 -10.90 21.64
C VAL A 232 -12.71 -10.31 20.79
N GLU A 233 -13.55 -11.18 20.27
CA GLU A 233 -14.74 -10.86 19.50
C GLU A 233 -15.98 -11.12 20.35
N ALA A 234 -16.89 -10.15 20.39
CA ALA A 234 -18.19 -10.26 21.06
C ALA A 234 -19.31 -9.98 20.04
N GLU A 235 -20.19 -10.94 19.85
CA GLU A 235 -21.39 -10.78 19.03
C GLU A 235 -22.54 -10.28 19.91
N LEU A 236 -22.96 -9.02 19.71
CA LEU A 236 -23.97 -8.36 20.53
C LEU A 236 -25.01 -7.69 19.64
N PRO A 237 -26.30 -7.82 19.95
CA PRO A 237 -27.33 -7.03 19.31
C PRO A 237 -27.06 -5.55 19.58
N ASP A 238 -27.28 -4.69 18.58
CA ASP A 238 -27.05 -3.24 18.67
C ASP A 238 -25.64 -2.89 19.19
N ALA A 239 -24.62 -3.52 18.57
CA ALA A 239 -23.20 -3.45 18.98
C ALA A 239 -22.70 -2.02 19.29
N ILE A 240 -23.22 -1.00 18.61
CA ILE A 240 -22.83 0.40 18.78
C ILE A 240 -23.17 0.89 20.21
N ASP A 241 -24.30 0.46 20.78
CA ASP A 241 -24.76 0.88 22.11
C ASP A 241 -23.90 0.30 23.24
N TRP A 242 -23.13 -0.73 22.94
CA TRP A 242 -22.24 -1.39 23.89
C TRP A 242 -20.84 -0.77 23.96
N ILE A 243 -20.41 -0.03 22.95
CA ILE A 243 -19.03 0.50 22.88
C ILE A 243 -18.68 1.29 24.13
N ASN A 244 -19.45 2.31 24.46
CA ASN A 244 -19.18 3.16 25.62
C ASN A 244 -19.26 2.41 26.95
N LYS A 245 -20.15 1.41 27.05
CA LYS A 245 -20.31 0.59 28.27
C LYS A 245 -19.10 -0.32 28.48
N ILE A 246 -18.60 -0.93 27.37
CA ILE A 246 -17.44 -1.82 27.41
C ILE A 246 -16.16 -1.03 27.61
N GLU A 247 -15.98 0.11 26.94
CA GLU A 247 -14.79 0.97 27.11
C GLU A 247 -14.67 1.55 28.53
N ALA A 248 -15.78 1.66 29.26
CA ALA A 248 -15.76 2.10 30.65
C ALA A 248 -15.26 1.03 31.65
N LEU A 249 -15.08 -0.21 31.23
CA LEU A 249 -14.61 -1.30 32.08
C LEU A 249 -13.10 -1.17 32.34
N PRO A 250 -12.63 -1.31 33.56
CA PRO A 250 -11.24 -1.01 33.95
C PRO A 250 -10.19 -1.96 33.35
N TYR A 251 -10.62 -3.10 32.82
CA TYR A 251 -9.78 -4.13 32.20
C TYR A 251 -9.85 -4.12 30.68
N VAL A 252 -10.57 -3.16 30.09
CA VAL A 252 -10.69 -2.96 28.64
C VAL A 252 -9.77 -1.83 28.20
N LYS A 253 -8.88 -2.13 27.28
CA LYS A 253 -7.99 -1.12 26.65
C LYS A 253 -8.67 -0.44 25.48
N GLU A 254 -9.51 -1.19 24.73
CA GLU A 254 -10.09 -0.73 23.50
C GLU A 254 -11.34 -1.53 23.11
N CYS A 255 -12.31 -0.85 22.47
CA CYS A 255 -13.46 -1.48 21.85
C CYS A 255 -13.70 -0.85 20.46
N SER A 256 -13.90 -1.67 19.44
CA SER A 256 -14.15 -1.22 18.07
C SER A 256 -15.18 -2.09 17.36
N VAL A 257 -15.88 -1.51 16.37
CA VAL A 257 -16.89 -2.23 15.59
C VAL A 257 -16.25 -2.87 14.37
N HIS A 258 -16.45 -4.17 14.20
CA HIS A 258 -16.01 -4.94 13.03
C HIS A 258 -17.20 -5.67 12.39
N GLY A 259 -17.86 -4.99 11.45
CA GLY A 259 -19.09 -5.51 10.87
C GLY A 259 -20.17 -5.73 11.93
N PRO A 260 -20.68 -6.98 12.12
CA PRO A 260 -21.73 -7.28 13.09
C PRO A 260 -21.22 -7.53 14.51
N VAL A 261 -19.90 -7.52 14.74
CA VAL A 261 -19.27 -7.87 16.02
C VAL A 261 -18.45 -6.71 16.58
N LEU A 262 -18.17 -6.77 17.87
CA LEU A 262 -17.22 -5.90 18.55
C LEU A 262 -15.89 -6.62 18.74
N HIS A 263 -14.81 -5.97 18.37
CA HIS A 263 -13.47 -6.33 18.82
C HIS A 263 -13.17 -5.58 20.11
N VAL A 264 -12.83 -6.34 21.16
CA VAL A 264 -12.51 -5.80 22.47
C VAL A 264 -11.09 -6.22 22.84
N LEU A 265 -10.22 -5.25 23.06
CA LEU A 265 -8.85 -5.48 23.53
C LEU A 265 -8.85 -5.46 25.08
N LEU A 266 -8.63 -6.61 25.66
CA LEU A 266 -8.52 -6.80 27.10
C LEU A 266 -7.06 -6.70 27.56
N GLU A 267 -6.84 -6.23 28.81
CA GLU A 267 -5.50 -6.21 29.40
C GLU A 267 -4.89 -7.61 29.51
N HIS A 268 -5.71 -8.60 29.94
CA HIS A 268 -5.28 -9.97 30.17
C HIS A 268 -6.33 -10.98 29.72
N GLU A 269 -5.91 -12.19 29.36
CA GLU A 269 -6.80 -13.27 28.91
C GLU A 269 -7.83 -13.68 29.99
N GLN A 270 -7.47 -13.61 31.27
CA GLN A 270 -8.37 -13.90 32.37
C GLN A 270 -9.62 -12.98 32.46
N ASN A 271 -9.56 -11.81 31.82
CA ASN A 271 -10.69 -10.87 31.78
C ASN A 271 -11.79 -11.31 30.79
N ILE A 272 -11.58 -12.36 29.99
CA ILE A 272 -12.60 -12.88 29.06
C ILE A 272 -13.86 -13.29 29.83
N ALA A 273 -13.71 -13.98 30.94
CA ALA A 273 -14.84 -14.42 31.78
C ALA A 273 -15.66 -13.24 32.32
N LEU A 274 -14.98 -12.17 32.77
CA LEU A 274 -15.63 -10.96 33.26
C LEU A 274 -16.41 -10.23 32.15
N LEU A 275 -15.85 -10.16 30.94
CA LEU A 275 -16.53 -9.56 29.81
C LEU A 275 -17.76 -10.39 29.39
N ALA A 276 -17.64 -11.72 29.39
CA ALA A 276 -18.76 -12.61 29.09
C ALA A 276 -19.90 -12.47 30.11
N GLU A 277 -19.60 -12.38 31.40
CA GLU A 277 -20.59 -12.16 32.43
C GLU A 277 -21.27 -10.78 32.30
N PHE A 278 -20.49 -9.73 32.01
CA PHE A 278 -21.02 -8.37 31.86
C PHE A 278 -21.92 -8.22 30.62
N THR A 279 -21.58 -8.85 29.52
CA THR A 279 -22.31 -8.70 28.24
C THR A 279 -23.40 -9.75 28.05
N GLY A 280 -23.32 -10.89 28.74
CA GLY A 280 -24.15 -12.05 28.50
C GLY A 280 -23.90 -12.74 27.16
N ALA A 281 -22.85 -12.34 26.43
CA ALA A 281 -22.53 -12.86 25.10
C ALA A 281 -21.42 -13.92 25.15
N ALA A 282 -21.37 -14.75 24.10
CA ALA A 282 -20.23 -15.62 23.88
C ALA A 282 -19.04 -14.79 23.40
N ILE A 283 -17.93 -14.90 24.12
CA ILE A 283 -16.69 -14.19 23.80
C ILE A 283 -15.69 -15.17 23.19
N LYS A 284 -15.15 -14.79 22.02
CA LYS A 284 -14.20 -15.61 21.28
C LYS A 284 -12.86 -14.87 21.15
N ARG A 285 -11.76 -15.53 21.52
CA ARG A 285 -10.43 -15.01 21.25
C ARG A 285 -10.15 -15.00 19.76
N VAL A 286 -9.61 -13.89 19.24
CA VAL A 286 -9.27 -13.73 17.83
C VAL A 286 -7.82 -13.23 17.65
N THR A 287 -7.25 -13.53 16.49
CA THR A 287 -5.95 -12.97 16.11
C THR A 287 -6.18 -11.56 15.59
N PRO A 288 -5.39 -10.57 16.04
CA PRO A 288 -5.50 -9.20 15.54
C PRO A 288 -5.38 -9.11 14.03
N SER A 289 -6.18 -8.25 13.43
CA SER A 289 -6.09 -7.84 12.03
C SER A 289 -5.17 -6.62 11.90
N LEU A 290 -4.78 -6.27 10.67
CA LEU A 290 -4.07 -5.00 10.42
C LEU A 290 -4.94 -3.77 10.71
N GLU A 291 -6.26 -3.91 10.68
CA GLU A 291 -7.19 -2.84 11.07
C GLU A 291 -7.10 -2.57 12.58
N ASP A 292 -7.06 -3.61 13.41
CA ASP A 292 -6.83 -3.47 14.86
C ASP A 292 -5.46 -2.80 15.15
N VAL A 293 -4.42 -3.21 14.42
CA VAL A 293 -3.08 -2.58 14.51
C VAL A 293 -3.15 -1.09 14.18
N PHE A 294 -3.83 -0.73 13.09
CA PHE A 294 -3.95 0.67 12.67
C PHE A 294 -4.70 1.51 13.72
N ILE A 295 -5.81 0.99 14.26
CA ILE A 295 -6.59 1.68 15.29
C ILE A 295 -5.72 1.91 16.54
N ALA A 296 -4.99 0.87 16.99
CA ALA A 296 -4.11 0.97 18.16
C ALA A 296 -2.98 2.00 17.94
N LEU A 297 -2.34 2.03 16.76
CA LEU A 297 -1.32 3.02 16.41
C LEU A 297 -1.90 4.45 16.37
N ALA A 298 -3.08 4.62 15.78
CA ALA A 298 -3.73 5.92 15.68
C ALA A 298 -4.10 6.52 17.04
N ARG A 299 -4.49 5.68 18.01
CA ARG A 299 -4.76 6.11 19.40
C ARG A 299 -3.49 6.50 20.16
N LYS A 300 -2.40 5.70 20.04
CA LYS A 300 -1.11 6.04 20.66
C LYS A 300 -0.62 7.43 20.24
N THR A 301 -0.89 7.83 19.00
CA THR A 301 -0.51 9.16 18.48
C THR A 301 -1.36 10.28 19.07
N ARG A 302 -2.64 10.04 19.38
CA ARG A 302 -3.53 11.05 19.99
C ARG A 302 -3.27 11.25 21.48
N SER A 303 -2.82 10.20 22.17
CA SER A 303 -2.54 10.23 23.62
C SER A 303 -1.15 10.78 23.95
N GLY A 304 -0.25 10.92 22.97
CA GLY A 304 1.11 11.45 23.15
C GLY A 304 1.26 12.94 22.76
N ASN A 305 0.18 13.61 22.45
CA ASN A 305 0.05 15.06 22.35
C ASN A 305 -0.81 15.56 23.52
#